data_a983f9efb62ea73d9e290146b6c6747e
#
_entry.id   a983f9efb62ea73d9e290146b6c6747e
#
_cell.length_a   1.000
_cell.length_b   1.000
_cell.length_c   1.000
_cell.angle_alpha   90.00
_cell.angle_beta   90.00
_cell.angle_gamma   90.00
#
_symmetry.space_group_name_H-M   'P 1'
#
loop_
_entity.id
_entity.type
_entity.pdbx_description
1 polymer ?
#
loop_
_entity_poly.entity_id
_entity_poly.type
_entity_poly.pdbx_seq_one_letter_code
_entity_poly.pdbx_strand_id
1 'polypeptide(L)'
;GWGKSGHAAMPEGTVNAIFSGTWNAEAVKEALGDNFGATQLPTITIDGEAKQMRSFAGSKAIGVNPNCQNMQAAVALAVYLGSAEAQKAHYEMRGIVPTSNALSNDATVSADIVAMAQANTIANTSVLQATLPEMGSYWTPSENMGKAIVSGEVTLDNAAEKTEAYNNALNNASM
;
A
#
# COMPACT_ATOMS: atom_id res chain seq x y z
N GLY A 1 -16.08 12.77 5.47
CA GLY A 1 -16.78 12.68 4.22
C GLY A 1 -16.16 11.75 3.22
N TRP A 2 -16.81 10.66 2.94
CA TRP A 2 -16.44 9.68 1.90
C TRP A 2 -16.74 10.16 0.46
N GLY A 3 -17.06 11.42 0.29
CA GLY A 3 -17.36 11.99 -1.03
C GLY A 3 -16.17 12.47 -1.84
N LYS A 4 -15.00 12.60 -1.21
CA LYS A 4 -13.75 12.98 -1.87
C LYS A 4 -12.64 12.05 -1.41
N SER A 5 -11.75 11.66 -2.33
CA SER A 5 -10.53 10.94 -1.95
C SER A 5 -9.69 11.82 -1.00
N GLY A 6 -9.02 11.21 -0.03
CA GLY A 6 -8.24 11.96 0.97
C GLY A 6 -7.23 12.92 0.35
N HIS A 7 -6.57 12.52 -0.75
CA HIS A 7 -5.62 13.37 -1.47
C HIS A 7 -6.29 14.59 -2.13
N ALA A 8 -7.55 14.52 -2.52
CA ALA A 8 -8.30 15.67 -3.06
C ALA A 8 -8.76 16.64 -1.96
N ALA A 9 -8.87 16.18 -0.71
CA ALA A 9 -9.26 17.00 0.43
C ALA A 9 -8.08 17.76 1.09
N MET A 10 -6.85 17.32 0.87
CA MET A 10 -5.65 17.95 1.45
C MET A 10 -5.41 19.39 0.95
N PRO A 11 -5.52 19.69 -0.35
CA PRO A 11 -5.33 21.05 -0.84
C PRO A 11 -6.37 22.04 -0.29
N GLU A 12 -7.55 21.54 0.12
CA GLU A 12 -8.61 22.35 0.71
C GLU A 12 -8.35 22.66 2.21
N GLY A 13 -7.27 22.12 2.80
CA GLY A 13 -6.95 22.30 4.21
C GLY A 13 -7.89 21.60 5.18
N THR A 14 -8.79 20.75 4.69
CA THR A 14 -9.77 20.02 5.52
C THR A 14 -9.20 18.74 6.10
N VAL A 15 -8.09 18.25 5.55
CA VAL A 15 -7.36 17.05 5.97
C VAL A 15 -5.87 17.34 5.95
N ASN A 16 -5.17 17.07 7.06
CA ASN A 16 -3.75 17.34 7.21
C ASN A 16 -2.87 16.11 6.95
N ALA A 17 -3.42 14.89 7.01
CA ALA A 17 -2.72 13.65 6.75
C ALA A 17 -3.68 12.59 6.22
N ILE A 18 -3.16 11.70 5.40
CA ILE A 18 -3.90 10.55 4.86
C ILE A 18 -3.05 9.29 4.91
N PHE A 19 -3.70 8.15 5.02
CA PHE A 19 -3.09 6.86 4.69
C PHE A 19 -3.22 6.63 3.20
N SER A 20 -2.11 6.36 2.53
CA SER A 20 -2.11 6.16 1.09
C SER A 20 -0.99 5.22 0.63
N GLY A 21 -1.07 4.76 -0.59
CA GLY A 21 0.03 4.09 -1.26
C GLY A 21 0.89 5.07 -2.06
N THR A 22 2.11 4.64 -2.41
CA THR A 22 3.08 5.45 -3.16
C THR A 22 2.57 5.91 -4.51
N TRP A 23 1.58 5.22 -5.10
CA TRP A 23 0.97 5.61 -6.38
C TRP A 23 0.24 6.95 -6.36
N ASN A 24 -0.10 7.49 -5.19
CA ASN A 24 -0.72 8.80 -5.03
C ASN A 24 0.30 9.90 -4.67
N ALA A 25 1.57 9.56 -4.46
CA ALA A 25 2.56 10.49 -3.95
C ALA A 25 2.74 11.73 -4.83
N GLU A 26 2.80 11.55 -6.16
CA GLU A 26 2.96 12.66 -7.09
C GLU A 26 1.77 13.64 -7.03
N ALA A 27 0.54 13.12 -7.00
CA ALA A 27 -0.65 13.99 -6.91
C ALA A 27 -0.71 14.76 -5.60
N VAL A 28 -0.29 14.16 -4.49
CA VAL A 28 -0.24 14.82 -3.17
C VAL A 28 0.90 15.85 -3.13
N LYS A 29 2.05 15.51 -3.70
CA LYS A 29 3.21 16.41 -3.79
C LYS A 29 2.90 17.64 -4.65
N GLU A 30 2.25 17.45 -5.80
CA GLU A 30 1.79 18.56 -6.64
C GLU A 30 0.81 19.47 -5.89
N ALA A 31 -0.10 18.89 -5.12
CA ALA A 31 -1.11 19.62 -4.37
C ALA A 31 -0.55 20.41 -3.17
N LEU A 32 0.48 19.88 -2.49
CA LEU A 32 1.01 20.47 -1.25
C LEU A 32 2.32 21.25 -1.44
N GLY A 33 3.01 21.06 -2.57
CA GLY A 33 4.30 21.72 -2.83
C GLY A 33 5.30 21.47 -1.70
N ASP A 34 5.88 22.53 -1.16
CA ASP A 34 6.88 22.49 -0.08
C ASP A 34 6.34 21.96 1.26
N ASN A 35 5.00 21.87 1.42
CA ASN A 35 4.37 21.30 2.60
C ASN A 35 4.18 19.78 2.53
N PHE A 36 4.63 19.14 1.45
CA PHE A 36 4.54 17.69 1.29
C PHE A 36 5.47 16.97 2.26
N GLY A 37 4.94 15.94 2.92
CA GLY A 37 5.68 15.03 3.77
C GLY A 37 5.19 13.60 3.62
N ALA A 38 6.08 12.64 3.85
CA ALA A 38 5.75 11.22 3.89
C ALA A 38 6.51 10.53 5.03
N THR A 39 5.87 9.58 5.70
CA THR A 39 6.46 8.82 6.79
C THR A 39 5.83 7.42 6.88
N GLN A 40 6.47 6.56 7.67
CA GLN A 40 5.89 5.26 8.02
C GLN A 40 4.58 5.41 8.81
N LEU A 41 3.83 4.32 8.94
CA LEU A 41 2.58 4.30 9.71
C LEU A 41 2.82 4.67 11.17
N PRO A 42 1.94 5.50 11.76
CA PRO A 42 2.02 5.92 13.15
C PRO A 42 1.58 4.81 14.12
N THR A 43 1.76 5.07 15.40
CA THR A 43 1.07 4.33 16.45
C THR A 43 -0.30 4.94 16.73
N ILE A 44 -1.22 4.11 17.25
CA ILE A 44 -2.50 4.54 17.83
C ILE A 44 -2.55 4.09 19.28
N THR A 45 -3.25 4.83 20.12
CA THR A 45 -3.46 4.44 21.52
C THR A 45 -4.74 3.64 21.64
N ILE A 46 -4.64 2.40 22.13
CA ILE A 46 -5.77 1.52 22.42
C ILE A 46 -5.62 1.06 23.88
N ASP A 47 -6.63 1.32 24.70
CA ASP A 47 -6.64 0.99 26.12
C ASP A 47 -5.42 1.55 26.91
N GLY A 48 -4.99 2.76 26.55
CA GLY A 48 -3.85 3.43 27.15
C GLY A 48 -2.47 2.96 26.64
N GLU A 49 -2.42 1.97 25.76
CA GLU A 49 -1.17 1.47 25.19
C GLU A 49 -0.99 1.92 23.73
N ALA A 50 0.23 2.32 23.38
CA ALA A 50 0.58 2.63 22.01
C ALA A 50 0.70 1.34 21.19
N LYS A 51 -0.15 1.18 20.20
CA LYS A 51 -0.13 0.04 19.25
C LYS A 51 0.34 0.51 17.89
N GLN A 52 1.33 -0.19 17.32
CA GLN A 52 1.82 0.11 15.97
C GLN A 52 0.79 -0.28 14.92
N MET A 53 0.36 0.67 14.11
CA MET A 53 -0.43 0.38 12.91
C MET A 53 0.43 -0.39 11.90
N ARG A 54 -0.16 -1.36 11.24
CA ARG A 54 0.53 -2.22 10.28
C ARG A 54 -0.18 -2.21 8.93
N SER A 55 0.60 -2.29 7.86
CA SER A 55 0.12 -2.47 6.50
C SER A 55 0.57 -3.82 5.94
N PHE A 56 -0.06 -4.27 4.88
CA PHE A 56 0.52 -5.34 4.09
C PHE A 56 1.76 -4.84 3.34
N ALA A 57 2.79 -5.69 3.30
CA ALA A 57 3.89 -5.57 2.35
C ALA A 57 3.70 -6.62 1.26
N GLY A 58 3.97 -6.20 0.03
CA GLY A 58 3.98 -7.06 -1.14
C GLY A 58 4.93 -6.51 -2.19
N SER A 59 5.26 -7.33 -3.16
CA SER A 59 6.04 -6.92 -4.33
C SER A 59 5.30 -7.27 -5.61
N LYS A 60 5.60 -6.54 -6.67
CA LYS A 60 5.15 -6.89 -8.02
C LYS A 60 6.20 -7.80 -8.65
N ALA A 61 5.75 -8.87 -9.29
CA ALA A 61 6.61 -9.80 -9.99
C ALA A 61 6.28 -9.80 -11.49
N ILE A 62 7.29 -10.11 -12.28
CA ILE A 62 7.16 -10.29 -13.74
C ILE A 62 7.26 -11.78 -14.00
N GLY A 63 6.19 -12.36 -14.53
CA GLY A 63 6.12 -13.76 -14.92
C GLY A 63 6.13 -13.92 -16.43
N VAL A 64 6.68 -15.02 -16.91
CA VAL A 64 6.61 -15.43 -18.32
C VAL A 64 5.52 -16.47 -18.49
N ASN A 65 4.60 -16.22 -19.45
CA ASN A 65 3.59 -17.21 -19.80
C ASN A 65 4.26 -18.44 -20.44
N PRO A 66 4.13 -19.64 -19.86
CA PRO A 66 4.77 -20.85 -20.39
C PRO A 66 4.29 -21.24 -21.79
N ASN A 67 3.12 -20.74 -22.22
CA ASN A 67 2.57 -21.01 -23.54
C ASN A 67 2.88 -19.93 -24.59
N CYS A 68 3.81 -19.01 -24.29
CA CYS A 68 4.18 -17.98 -25.27
C CYS A 68 4.93 -18.61 -26.48
N GLN A 69 4.71 -18.03 -27.66
CA GLN A 69 5.29 -18.54 -28.90
C GLN A 69 6.81 -18.30 -29.00
N ASN A 70 7.31 -17.26 -28.34
CA ASN A 70 8.75 -16.93 -28.33
C ASN A 70 9.26 -16.87 -26.89
N MET A 71 9.53 -18.05 -26.31
CA MET A 71 9.97 -18.18 -24.93
C MET A 71 11.29 -17.43 -24.66
N GLN A 72 12.24 -17.50 -25.61
CA GLN A 72 13.53 -16.86 -25.44
C GLN A 72 13.41 -15.33 -25.31
N ALA A 73 12.63 -14.71 -26.18
CA ALA A 73 12.39 -13.28 -26.12
C ALA A 73 11.59 -12.87 -24.87
N ALA A 74 10.60 -13.67 -24.48
CA ALA A 74 9.80 -13.40 -23.27
C ALA A 74 10.66 -13.48 -21.99
N VAL A 75 11.54 -14.46 -21.89
CA VAL A 75 12.48 -14.57 -20.76
C VAL A 75 13.48 -13.39 -20.76
N ALA A 76 14.05 -13.06 -21.92
CA ALA A 76 14.96 -11.91 -22.03
C ALA A 76 14.29 -10.60 -21.60
N LEU A 77 13.05 -10.37 -22.02
CA LEU A 77 12.26 -9.21 -21.60
C LEU A 77 11.98 -9.21 -20.09
N ALA A 78 11.59 -10.34 -19.52
CA ALA A 78 11.32 -10.45 -18.08
C ALA A 78 12.59 -10.18 -17.25
N VAL A 79 13.73 -10.71 -17.66
CA VAL A 79 15.04 -10.44 -17.03
C VAL A 79 15.42 -8.97 -17.13
N TYR A 80 15.23 -8.35 -18.30
CA TYR A 80 15.50 -6.93 -18.47
C TYR A 80 14.60 -6.07 -17.57
N LEU A 81 13.29 -6.31 -17.57
CA LEU A 81 12.35 -5.56 -16.73
C LEU A 81 12.63 -5.72 -15.23
N GLY A 82 13.20 -6.84 -14.80
CA GLY A 82 13.66 -7.08 -13.43
C GLY A 82 15.05 -6.51 -13.12
N SER A 83 15.78 -6.02 -14.11
CA SER A 83 17.15 -5.51 -13.93
C SER A 83 17.19 -4.19 -13.13
N ALA A 84 18.34 -3.88 -12.52
CA ALA A 84 18.54 -2.60 -11.83
C ALA A 84 18.38 -1.41 -12.79
N GLU A 85 18.79 -1.54 -14.05
CA GLU A 85 18.64 -0.51 -15.08
C GLU A 85 17.18 -0.18 -15.34
N ALA A 86 16.34 -1.18 -15.61
CA ALA A 86 14.92 -0.98 -15.86
C ALA A 86 14.18 -0.49 -14.60
N GLN A 87 14.54 -0.98 -13.41
CA GLN A 87 13.96 -0.51 -12.16
C GLN A 87 14.33 0.96 -11.88
N LYS A 88 15.56 1.39 -12.20
CA LYS A 88 15.95 2.79 -12.08
C LYS A 88 15.17 3.68 -13.05
N ALA A 89 15.02 3.27 -14.30
CA ALA A 89 14.19 3.99 -15.27
C ALA A 89 12.73 4.11 -14.82
N HIS A 90 12.13 3.04 -14.27
CA HIS A 90 10.78 3.10 -13.71
C HIS A 90 10.66 4.05 -12.52
N TYR A 91 11.68 4.09 -11.66
CA TYR A 91 11.71 5.02 -10.54
C TYR A 91 11.77 6.48 -11.05
N GLU A 92 12.66 6.78 -11.96
CA GLU A 92 12.84 8.13 -12.52
C GLU A 92 11.59 8.62 -13.29
N MET A 93 10.89 7.71 -13.96
CA MET A 93 9.70 8.06 -14.76
C MET A 93 8.39 8.05 -13.99
N ARG A 94 8.26 7.22 -12.94
CA ARG A 94 6.99 6.91 -12.31
C ARG A 94 7.02 6.90 -10.78
N GLY A 95 8.14 7.20 -10.15
CA GLY A 95 8.30 7.13 -8.69
C GLY A 95 8.12 5.72 -8.09
N ILE A 96 8.25 4.66 -8.92
CA ILE A 96 8.10 3.27 -8.45
C ILE A 96 9.39 2.86 -7.75
N VAL A 97 9.34 2.73 -6.43
CA VAL A 97 10.50 2.40 -5.60
C VAL A 97 11.10 1.06 -6.00
N PRO A 98 12.41 1.02 -6.34
CA PRO A 98 13.05 -0.20 -6.79
C PRO A 98 13.22 -1.21 -5.65
N THR A 99 13.14 -2.50 -6.00
CA THR A 99 13.40 -3.63 -5.10
C THR A 99 14.83 -4.18 -5.22
N SER A 100 15.58 -3.70 -6.21
CA SER A 100 16.96 -4.13 -6.45
C SER A 100 17.90 -3.65 -5.35
N ASN A 101 18.62 -4.57 -4.71
CA ASN A 101 19.64 -4.23 -3.70
C ASN A 101 20.76 -3.35 -4.27
N ALA A 102 21.02 -3.42 -5.58
CA ALA A 102 22.01 -2.56 -6.25
C ALA A 102 21.60 -1.06 -6.22
N LEU A 103 20.32 -0.76 -6.04
CA LEU A 103 19.78 0.60 -6.00
C LEU A 103 19.48 1.09 -4.57
N SER A 104 19.69 0.27 -3.55
CA SER A 104 19.41 0.64 -2.16
C SER A 104 20.22 1.84 -1.66
N ASN A 105 21.41 2.05 -2.24
CA ASN A 105 22.30 3.17 -1.93
C ASN A 105 22.36 4.21 -3.06
N ASP A 106 21.49 4.13 -4.07
CA ASP A 106 21.40 5.17 -5.10
C ASP A 106 21.03 6.50 -4.44
N ALA A 107 21.81 7.54 -4.73
CA ALA A 107 21.65 8.84 -4.06
C ALA A 107 20.28 9.48 -4.31
N THR A 108 19.69 9.25 -5.49
CA THR A 108 18.36 9.78 -5.84
C THR A 108 17.27 9.06 -5.06
N VAL A 109 17.35 7.72 -4.97
CA VAL A 109 16.38 6.91 -4.23
C VAL A 109 16.47 7.18 -2.72
N SER A 110 17.67 7.26 -2.17
CA SER A 110 17.88 7.49 -0.73
C SER A 110 17.55 8.91 -0.27
N ALA A 111 17.53 9.88 -1.17
CA ALA A 111 17.10 11.24 -0.88
C ALA A 111 15.57 11.43 -1.01
N ASP A 112 14.85 10.49 -1.60
CA ASP A 112 13.40 10.58 -1.81
C ASP A 112 12.65 10.23 -0.53
N ILE A 113 11.91 11.20 0.00
CA ILE A 113 11.10 11.05 1.22
C ILE A 113 10.05 9.94 1.10
N VAL A 114 9.48 9.71 -0.09
CA VAL A 114 8.48 8.66 -0.34
C VAL A 114 9.14 7.29 -0.32
N ALA A 115 10.30 7.16 -0.99
CA ALA A 115 11.08 5.92 -0.99
C ALA A 115 11.53 5.55 0.43
N MET A 116 11.98 6.53 1.21
CA MET A 116 12.38 6.32 2.60
C MET A 116 11.21 5.96 3.50
N ALA A 117 10.05 6.61 3.35
CA ALA A 117 8.84 6.28 4.07
C ALA A 117 8.37 4.85 3.77
N GLN A 118 8.43 4.43 2.50
CA GLN A 118 8.12 3.05 2.10
C GLN A 118 9.11 2.04 2.68
N ALA A 119 10.42 2.32 2.60
CA ALA A 119 11.45 1.44 3.16
C ALA A 119 11.27 1.26 4.67
N ASN A 120 11.01 2.35 5.41
CA ASN A 120 10.75 2.31 6.84
C ASN A 120 9.45 1.56 7.16
N THR A 121 8.40 1.74 6.37
CA THR A 121 7.13 1.02 6.51
C THR A 121 7.35 -0.49 6.34
N ILE A 122 8.07 -0.91 5.30
CA ILE A 122 8.39 -2.32 5.06
C ILE A 122 9.20 -2.91 6.20
N ALA A 123 10.24 -2.20 6.65
CA ALA A 123 11.14 -2.70 7.69
C ALA A 123 10.49 -2.77 9.07
N ASN A 124 9.65 -1.80 9.44
CA ASN A 124 9.23 -1.59 10.82
C ASN A 124 7.76 -1.85 11.08
N THR A 125 6.88 -1.60 10.10
CA THR A 125 5.44 -1.51 10.33
C THR A 125 4.59 -2.34 9.37
N SER A 126 5.20 -3.20 8.56
CA SER A 126 4.45 -4.07 7.65
C SER A 126 4.40 -5.52 8.13
N VAL A 127 3.47 -6.25 7.55
CA VAL A 127 3.39 -7.71 7.57
C VAL A 127 3.32 -8.20 6.14
N LEU A 128 3.98 -9.32 5.85
CA LEU A 128 3.92 -9.89 4.52
C LEU A 128 2.48 -10.34 4.23
N GLN A 129 1.94 -9.90 3.10
CA GLN A 129 0.64 -10.37 2.64
C GLN A 129 0.69 -11.89 2.40
N ALA A 130 -0.29 -12.61 2.94
CA ALA A 130 -0.37 -14.05 2.72
C ALA A 130 -0.59 -14.36 1.22
N THR A 131 0.03 -15.46 0.76
CA THR A 131 -0.09 -15.93 -0.63
C THR A 131 -1.22 -16.95 -0.82
N LEU A 132 -2.21 -16.92 0.07
CA LEU A 132 -3.37 -17.78 0.03
C LEU A 132 -4.41 -17.26 -0.97
N PRO A 133 -5.12 -18.13 -1.71
CA PRO A 133 -6.20 -17.73 -2.61
C PRO A 133 -7.26 -16.86 -1.93
N GLU A 134 -7.53 -17.11 -0.65
CA GLU A 134 -8.51 -16.43 0.19
C GLU A 134 -8.19 -14.93 0.39
N MET A 135 -6.94 -14.52 0.20
CA MET A 135 -6.57 -13.10 0.23
C MET A 135 -7.29 -12.26 -0.83
N GLY A 136 -7.72 -12.87 -1.93
CA GLY A 136 -8.56 -12.19 -2.92
C GLY A 136 -9.90 -11.72 -2.35
N SER A 137 -10.43 -12.43 -1.39
CA SER A 137 -11.71 -12.14 -0.75
C SER A 137 -11.62 -11.19 0.45
N TYR A 138 -10.40 -10.82 0.85
CA TYR A 138 -10.16 -9.95 2.01
C TYR A 138 -10.65 -8.51 1.80
N TRP A 139 -10.49 -7.96 0.59
CA TRP A 139 -10.59 -6.52 0.35
C TRP A 139 -11.99 -5.95 0.53
N THR A 140 -13.01 -6.57 -0.08
CA THR A 140 -14.39 -6.07 -0.03
C THR A 140 -14.99 -6.11 1.37
N PRO A 141 -14.92 -7.21 2.13
CA PRO A 141 -15.40 -7.23 3.52
C PRO A 141 -14.66 -6.22 4.41
N SER A 142 -13.34 -6.08 4.24
CA SER A 142 -12.52 -5.14 5.02
C SER A 142 -12.88 -3.69 4.72
N GLU A 143 -13.10 -3.34 3.47
CA GLU A 143 -13.57 -2.01 3.07
C GLU A 143 -14.95 -1.71 3.65
N ASN A 144 -15.88 -2.66 3.58
CA ASN A 144 -17.23 -2.50 4.11
C ASN A 144 -17.20 -2.33 5.63
N MET A 145 -16.39 -3.10 6.36
CA MET A 145 -16.21 -2.94 7.80
C MET A 145 -15.64 -1.56 8.14
N GLY A 146 -14.62 -1.12 7.41
CA GLY A 146 -14.06 0.23 7.58
C GLY A 146 -15.09 1.33 7.37
N LYS A 147 -15.91 1.22 6.34
CA LYS A 147 -17.03 2.16 6.07
C LYS A 147 -18.06 2.16 7.20
N ALA A 148 -18.44 0.98 7.69
CA ALA A 148 -19.40 0.83 8.77
C ALA A 148 -18.91 1.43 10.10
N ILE A 149 -17.60 1.29 10.40
CA ILE A 149 -16.97 1.93 11.57
C ILE A 149 -17.04 3.47 11.42
N VAL A 150 -16.65 4.02 10.30
CA VAL A 150 -16.59 5.47 10.07
C VAL A 150 -17.96 6.10 10.00
N SER A 151 -18.97 5.39 9.49
CA SER A 151 -20.36 5.88 9.44
C SER A 151 -21.07 5.81 10.79
N GLY A 152 -20.49 5.16 11.81
CA GLY A 152 -21.11 4.92 13.10
C GLY A 152 -22.14 3.78 13.11
N GLU A 153 -22.20 2.98 12.05
CA GLU A 153 -23.01 1.75 12.01
C GLU A 153 -22.45 0.70 12.99
N VAL A 154 -21.13 0.65 13.15
CA VAL A 154 -20.47 -0.14 14.19
C VAL A 154 -20.32 0.72 15.43
N THR A 155 -20.87 0.25 16.54
CA THR A 155 -20.83 0.89 17.86
C THR A 155 -20.23 -0.08 18.88
N LEU A 156 -19.93 0.39 20.07
CA LEU A 156 -19.45 -0.49 21.15
C LEU A 156 -20.47 -1.58 21.49
N ASP A 157 -21.78 -1.30 21.36
CA ASP A 157 -22.83 -2.25 21.71
C ASP A 157 -22.96 -3.40 20.70
N ASN A 158 -22.64 -3.16 19.42
CA ASN A 158 -22.78 -4.17 18.36
C ASN A 158 -21.45 -4.62 17.76
N ALA A 159 -20.31 -4.14 18.29
CA ALA A 159 -18.99 -4.45 17.72
C ALA A 159 -18.69 -5.94 17.65
N ALA A 160 -19.10 -6.72 18.65
CA ALA A 160 -18.88 -8.17 18.67
C ALA A 160 -19.66 -8.87 17.54
N GLU A 161 -20.95 -8.56 17.37
CA GLU A 161 -21.80 -9.10 16.30
C GLU A 161 -21.26 -8.71 14.91
N LYS A 162 -20.89 -7.44 14.72
CA LYS A 162 -20.34 -6.95 13.46
C LYS A 162 -18.99 -7.60 13.13
N THR A 163 -18.15 -7.85 14.14
CA THR A 163 -16.86 -8.56 13.97
C THR A 163 -17.09 -10.02 13.56
N GLU A 164 -18.06 -10.69 14.17
CA GLU A 164 -18.43 -12.07 13.77
C GLU A 164 -18.95 -12.10 12.33
N ALA A 165 -19.83 -11.19 11.95
CA ALA A 165 -20.33 -11.06 10.58
C ALA A 165 -19.20 -10.81 9.57
N TYR A 166 -18.24 -9.96 9.93
CA TYR A 166 -17.05 -9.72 9.12
C TYR A 166 -16.18 -10.98 8.95
N ASN A 167 -15.91 -11.70 10.04
CA ASN A 167 -15.16 -12.96 10.00
C ASN A 167 -15.86 -14.01 9.13
N ASN A 168 -17.18 -14.11 9.24
CA ASN A 168 -17.98 -15.02 8.41
C ASN A 168 -17.91 -14.62 6.93
N ALA A 169 -17.93 -13.32 6.61
CA ALA A 169 -17.79 -12.85 5.24
C ALA A 169 -16.40 -13.17 4.65
N LEU A 170 -15.32 -13.09 5.45
CA LEU A 170 -13.98 -13.52 5.02
C LEU A 170 -13.92 -15.03 4.73
N ASN A 171 -14.48 -15.83 5.63
CA ASN A 171 -14.39 -17.28 5.54
C ASN A 171 -15.29 -17.88 4.43
N ASN A 172 -16.47 -17.28 4.19
CA ASN A 172 -17.42 -17.78 3.19
C ASN A 172 -17.11 -17.31 1.76
N ALA A 173 -16.27 -16.31 1.58
CA ALA A 173 -15.86 -15.85 0.27
C ALA A 173 -14.88 -16.82 -0.42
N SER A 174 -14.46 -17.88 0.27
CA SER A 174 -13.52 -18.90 -0.21
C SER A 174 -14.20 -20.18 -0.70
N MET A 175 -15.52 -20.22 -0.70
CA MET A 175 -16.33 -21.30 -1.27
C MET A 175 -17.01 -20.80 -2.55
#